data_2d47f64d2444cc087059935dbdda2800
#
_entry.id   2d47f64d2444cc087059935dbdda2800
#
_cell.length_a   1.000
_cell.length_b   1.000
_cell.length_c   1.000
_cell.angle_alpha   90.00
_cell.angle_beta   90.00
_cell.angle_gamma   90.00
#
_symmetry.space_group_name_H-M   'P 1'
#
loop_
_entity.id
_entity.type
_entity.pdbx_description
1 polymer ?
#
loop_
_entity_poly.entity_id
_entity_poly.type
_entity_poly.pdbx_seq_one_letter_code
_entity_poly.pdbx_strand_id
1 'polypeptide(L)'
;ENVSIWNFYPDSDAKNMDECEYIIQRHRLSHSELRGLKKRPYFREEAIDDCINMGTNYVRKWWETDLEDYRNSYNVDRFEILEYWGNIDKDMAEEAGLEIPDEFNDVDTIQINCWVCHNTILRLVINPFTPKRIPYCASPFELNPYSFFGVGLAENMSDTQQLMNGFMRMAVDNAVLSGNLIFEIDETNLVPGQDLSLYPGKVFRRQGGAPGQALFGTKYPNVSQENMMMFDKARQIADDATGIPSFSHGQTGVQGTGRTAAGISMLMGAAQLSIKSVVKNIDDYLLQPLGEAFYAFNMQFNYDPKVKGDLEVKSRGTESLMKNEVRSQRLLQLLQISNNPNLAAFVKMPVVLRELAKSMDLDADKLINDEREAFIQAEIIKATGEGMQGQQQDAQGVNPQDPSGGGAGNIGVGSAPLPEEQGFSGTQQQTPDTPPDLGGMQ
;
A
#
# COMPACT_ATOMS: atom_id res chain seq x y z
N GLU A 1 -1.81 20.98 -1.80
CA GLU A 1 -3.14 20.65 -1.26
C GLU A 1 -3.61 19.32 -1.84
N ASN A 2 -4.24 18.48 -1.02
CA ASN A 2 -4.84 17.24 -1.50
C ASN A 2 -6.30 17.53 -1.92
N VAL A 3 -6.61 17.29 -3.19
CA VAL A 3 -7.93 17.52 -3.75
C VAL A 3 -8.73 16.23 -3.74
N SER A 4 -9.94 16.26 -3.18
CA SER A 4 -10.83 15.10 -3.24
C SER A 4 -11.24 14.83 -4.68
N ILE A 5 -11.25 13.56 -5.08
CA ILE A 5 -11.67 13.12 -6.41
C ILE A 5 -13.11 13.62 -6.76
N TRP A 6 -13.97 13.73 -5.75
CA TRP A 6 -15.34 14.22 -5.91
C TRP A 6 -15.46 15.72 -6.17
N ASN A 7 -14.38 16.47 -5.93
CA ASN A 7 -14.32 17.91 -6.16
C ASN A 7 -13.39 18.28 -7.32
N PHE A 8 -12.99 17.30 -8.10
CA PHE A 8 -12.05 17.43 -9.20
C PHE A 8 -12.71 16.99 -10.50
N TYR A 9 -12.84 17.91 -11.43
CA TYR A 9 -13.53 17.73 -12.71
C TYR A 9 -12.54 18.02 -13.84
N PRO A 10 -11.82 17.02 -14.33
CA PRO A 10 -10.94 17.15 -15.47
C PRO A 10 -11.76 17.22 -16.76
N ASP A 11 -11.11 17.58 -17.83
CA ASP A 11 -11.65 17.48 -19.17
C ASP A 11 -12.16 16.06 -19.47
N SER A 12 -13.39 15.97 -20.00
CA SER A 12 -14.07 14.69 -20.25
C SER A 12 -13.41 13.85 -21.34
N ASP A 13 -12.70 14.48 -22.26
CA ASP A 13 -12.09 13.82 -23.41
C ASP A 13 -10.62 13.45 -23.15
N ALA A 14 -10.01 14.02 -22.11
CA ALA A 14 -8.64 13.75 -21.72
C ALA A 14 -8.50 12.40 -21.01
N LYS A 15 -7.39 11.73 -21.23
CA LYS A 15 -7.03 10.46 -20.60
C LYS A 15 -5.94 10.60 -19.51
N ASN A 16 -5.22 11.69 -19.56
CA ASN A 16 -4.15 12.03 -18.61
C ASN A 16 -4.07 13.55 -18.42
N MET A 17 -3.24 13.99 -17.48
CA MET A 17 -3.08 15.41 -17.16
C MET A 17 -2.53 16.24 -18.32
N ASP A 18 -1.70 15.67 -19.17
CA ASP A 18 -1.04 16.37 -20.28
C ASP A 18 -2.01 16.65 -21.44
N GLU A 19 -3.06 15.84 -21.57
CA GLU A 19 -4.11 15.99 -22.57
C GLU A 19 -5.23 16.93 -22.12
N CYS A 20 -5.30 17.29 -20.83
CA CYS A 20 -6.36 18.15 -20.31
C CYS A 20 -6.25 19.57 -20.85
N GLU A 21 -7.28 20.02 -21.54
CA GLU A 21 -7.43 21.43 -21.94
C GLU A 21 -7.87 22.28 -20.77
N TYR A 22 -8.66 21.72 -19.84
CA TYR A 22 -9.13 22.42 -18.65
C TYR A 22 -9.31 21.46 -17.46
N ILE A 23 -9.29 22.05 -16.28
CA ILE A 23 -9.63 21.39 -15.00
C ILE A 23 -10.49 22.35 -14.19
N ILE A 24 -11.54 21.82 -13.57
CA ILE A 24 -12.37 22.55 -12.62
C ILE A 24 -12.25 21.89 -11.25
N GLN A 25 -11.86 22.67 -10.27
CA GLN A 25 -11.89 22.26 -8.85
C GLN A 25 -13.06 22.96 -8.14
N ARG A 26 -13.82 22.19 -7.39
CA ARG A 26 -14.90 22.69 -6.54
C ARG A 26 -14.39 22.94 -5.13
N HIS A 27 -14.58 24.14 -4.63
CA HIS A 27 -14.31 24.54 -3.26
C HIS A 27 -15.60 24.75 -2.48
N ARG A 28 -15.59 24.39 -1.20
CA ARG A 28 -16.69 24.62 -0.27
C ARG A 28 -16.20 25.53 0.86
N LEU A 29 -16.47 26.82 0.75
CA LEU A 29 -15.96 27.83 1.67
C LEU A 29 -17.03 28.35 2.64
N SER A 30 -16.60 28.69 3.85
CA SER A 30 -17.39 29.44 4.82
C SER A 30 -17.40 30.94 4.51
N HIS A 31 -18.29 31.69 5.15
CA HIS A 31 -18.30 33.15 5.08
C HIS A 31 -16.95 33.78 5.45
N SER A 32 -16.26 33.26 6.47
CA SER A 32 -14.97 33.80 6.91
C SER A 32 -13.86 33.52 5.90
N GLU A 33 -13.85 32.34 5.30
CA GLU A 33 -12.89 31.96 4.26
C GLU A 33 -13.09 32.78 2.99
N LEU A 34 -14.35 32.95 2.56
CA LEU A 34 -14.68 33.77 1.40
C LEU A 34 -14.23 35.25 1.61
N ARG A 35 -14.51 35.82 2.79
CA ARG A 35 -13.99 37.15 3.14
C ARG A 35 -12.46 37.19 3.20
N GLY A 36 -11.83 36.10 3.60
CA GLY A 36 -10.37 35.98 3.63
C GLY A 36 -9.75 36.10 2.24
N LEU A 37 -10.45 35.73 1.17
CA LEU A 37 -9.97 35.85 -0.20
C LEU A 37 -9.73 37.32 -0.62
N LYS A 38 -10.42 38.31 -0.03
CA LYS A 38 -10.18 39.72 -0.29
C LYS A 38 -8.74 40.15 -0.03
N LYS A 39 -8.05 39.47 0.90
CA LYS A 39 -6.64 39.76 1.25
C LYS A 39 -5.66 39.18 0.24
N ARG A 40 -6.11 38.32 -0.65
CA ARG A 40 -5.26 37.69 -1.65
C ARG A 40 -5.16 38.57 -2.91
N PRO A 41 -4.03 38.60 -3.59
CA PRO A 41 -3.87 39.37 -4.81
C PRO A 41 -4.81 38.90 -5.92
N TYR A 42 -5.24 39.80 -6.74
CA TYR A 42 -6.07 39.59 -7.93
C TYR A 42 -7.51 39.10 -7.67
N PHE A 43 -7.98 39.07 -6.41
CA PHE A 43 -9.38 38.86 -6.09
C PHE A 43 -10.13 40.18 -6.11
N ARG A 44 -11.31 40.19 -6.71
CA ARG A 44 -12.19 41.36 -6.83
C ARG A 44 -13.02 41.51 -5.55
N GLU A 45 -12.74 42.54 -4.75
CA GLU A 45 -13.38 42.73 -3.43
C GLU A 45 -14.90 42.93 -3.56
N GLU A 46 -15.35 43.76 -4.54
CA GLU A 46 -16.74 44.01 -4.80
C GLU A 46 -17.52 42.75 -5.19
N ALA A 47 -16.94 41.91 -6.04
CA ALA A 47 -17.50 40.62 -6.44
C ALA A 47 -17.68 39.65 -5.25
N ILE A 48 -16.76 39.68 -4.30
CA ILE A 48 -16.86 38.87 -3.07
C ILE A 48 -18.03 39.39 -2.20
N ASP A 49 -18.19 40.72 -2.08
CA ASP A 49 -19.29 41.28 -1.31
C ASP A 49 -20.64 40.97 -1.95
N ASP A 50 -20.73 41.05 -3.27
CA ASP A 50 -21.93 40.68 -4.01
C ASP A 50 -22.30 39.21 -3.78
N CYS A 51 -21.32 38.30 -3.84
CA CYS A 51 -21.55 36.88 -3.55
C CYS A 51 -22.05 36.67 -2.12
N ILE A 52 -21.47 37.36 -1.12
CA ILE A 52 -21.91 37.28 0.26
C ILE A 52 -23.35 37.78 0.42
N ASN A 53 -23.70 38.87 -0.26
CA ASN A 53 -25.04 39.45 -0.24
C ASN A 53 -26.09 38.57 -0.94
N MET A 54 -25.71 37.84 -2.00
CA MET A 54 -26.57 36.86 -2.67
C MET A 54 -26.89 35.64 -1.77
N GLY A 55 -26.06 35.37 -0.76
CA GLY A 55 -26.24 34.26 0.14
C GLY A 55 -25.52 33.00 -0.31
N THR A 56 -25.69 31.93 0.46
CA THR A 56 -25.03 30.63 0.22
C THR A 56 -25.69 29.88 -0.92
N ASN A 57 -24.88 29.26 -1.77
CA ASN A 57 -25.31 28.54 -2.98
C ASN A 57 -24.96 27.03 -2.93
N TYR A 58 -24.42 26.57 -1.81
CA TYR A 58 -24.03 25.19 -1.71
C TYR A 58 -25.22 24.24 -1.71
N VAL A 59 -25.21 23.30 -2.64
CA VAL A 59 -26.16 22.20 -2.71
C VAL A 59 -25.43 20.90 -2.44
N ARG A 60 -25.94 20.17 -1.44
CA ARG A 60 -25.40 18.88 -1.08
C ARG A 60 -25.51 17.89 -2.23
N LYS A 61 -24.41 17.18 -2.51
CA LYS A 61 -24.35 16.14 -3.55
C LYS A 61 -24.66 14.76 -2.93
N TRP A 62 -25.13 13.82 -3.75
CA TRP A 62 -25.52 12.49 -3.29
C TRP A 62 -24.39 11.73 -2.61
N TRP A 63 -23.15 11.82 -3.12
CA TRP A 63 -21.98 11.14 -2.52
C TRP A 63 -21.57 11.69 -1.15
N GLU A 64 -21.87 12.93 -0.85
CA GLU A 64 -21.64 13.53 0.46
C GLU A 64 -22.60 12.95 1.50
N THR A 65 -23.77 12.46 1.05
CA THR A 65 -24.75 11.78 1.91
C THR A 65 -24.28 10.38 2.29
N ASP A 66 -23.65 9.70 1.34
CA ASP A 66 -23.23 8.30 1.52
C ASP A 66 -21.91 8.17 2.29
N LEU A 67 -21.01 9.17 2.16
CA LEU A 67 -19.69 9.15 2.78
C LEU A 67 -19.69 9.64 4.24
N GLU A 68 -20.71 10.38 4.67
CA GLU A 68 -20.73 10.97 5.98
C GLU A 68 -21.72 10.28 6.91
N ASP A 69 -21.24 9.99 8.11
CA ASP A 69 -22.03 9.36 9.17
C ASP A 69 -23.27 10.22 9.48
N TYR A 70 -24.45 9.63 9.57
CA TYR A 70 -25.75 10.27 9.84
C TYR A 70 -25.78 11.17 11.09
N ARG A 71 -24.70 11.16 11.89
CA ARG A 71 -24.59 11.90 13.15
C ARG A 71 -24.12 13.33 13.01
N ASN A 72 -23.57 13.72 11.88
CA ASN A 72 -23.11 15.08 11.68
C ASN A 72 -24.19 15.95 11.06
N SER A 73 -24.69 16.90 11.83
CA SER A 73 -25.55 17.96 11.31
C SER A 73 -24.74 18.81 10.31
N TYR A 74 -25.14 18.76 9.05
CA TYR A 74 -24.46 19.50 8.00
C TYR A 74 -24.65 21.00 8.15
N ASN A 75 -23.56 21.70 8.09
CA ASN A 75 -23.60 23.13 7.84
C ASN A 75 -23.79 23.35 6.34
N VAL A 76 -25.05 23.56 5.95
CA VAL A 76 -25.45 23.93 4.57
C VAL A 76 -25.11 25.38 4.26
N ASP A 77 -24.71 26.17 5.28
CA ASP A 77 -24.36 27.57 5.12
C ASP A 77 -22.93 27.72 4.58
N ARG A 78 -22.76 27.35 3.33
CA ARG A 78 -21.49 27.34 2.60
C ARG A 78 -21.64 27.92 1.21
N PHE A 79 -20.53 28.43 0.68
CA PHE A 79 -20.40 28.87 -0.70
C PHE A 79 -19.71 27.80 -1.54
N GLU A 80 -20.34 27.46 -2.66
CA GLU A 80 -19.75 26.65 -3.69
C GLU A 80 -19.02 27.57 -4.67
N ILE A 81 -17.72 27.35 -4.79
CA ILE A 81 -16.85 28.12 -5.67
C ILE A 81 -16.18 27.15 -6.63
N LEU A 82 -16.19 27.49 -7.90
CA LEU A 82 -15.52 26.72 -8.94
C LEU A 82 -14.24 27.46 -9.33
N GLU A 83 -13.13 26.76 -9.22
CA GLU A 83 -11.82 27.18 -9.69
C GLU A 83 -11.54 26.50 -11.02
N TYR A 84 -11.44 27.27 -12.09
CA TYR A 84 -11.13 26.82 -13.44
C TYR A 84 -9.67 27.10 -13.75
N TRP A 85 -8.99 26.10 -14.27
CA TRP A 85 -7.69 26.22 -14.91
C TRP A 85 -7.80 25.65 -16.31
N GLY A 86 -7.45 26.41 -17.32
CA GLY A 86 -7.52 25.89 -18.68
C GLY A 86 -7.40 26.97 -19.73
N ASN A 87 -7.56 26.54 -20.97
CA ASN A 87 -7.52 27.39 -22.13
C ASN A 87 -8.88 28.07 -22.31
N ILE A 88 -8.87 29.32 -22.70
CA ILE A 88 -10.05 30.12 -23.11
C ILE A 88 -9.71 30.96 -24.35
N ASP A 89 -10.69 31.23 -25.16
CA ASP A 89 -10.54 32.12 -26.30
C ASP A 89 -10.20 33.53 -25.82
N LYS A 90 -9.29 34.18 -26.51
CA LYS A 90 -8.81 35.51 -26.16
C LYS A 90 -9.95 36.52 -26.07
N ASP A 91 -10.86 36.53 -27.05
CA ASP A 91 -11.99 37.46 -27.11
C ASP A 91 -12.90 37.34 -25.89
N MET A 92 -13.15 36.10 -25.43
CA MET A 92 -13.94 35.83 -24.22
C MET A 92 -13.24 36.30 -22.96
N ALA A 93 -11.91 36.17 -22.89
CA ALA A 93 -11.12 36.66 -21.77
C ALA A 93 -11.11 38.18 -21.66
N GLU A 94 -11.06 38.91 -22.81
CA GLU A 94 -11.16 40.36 -22.89
C GLU A 94 -12.55 40.83 -22.48
N GLU A 95 -13.63 40.18 -22.96
CA GLU A 95 -15.02 40.48 -22.56
C GLU A 95 -15.24 40.31 -21.04
N ALA A 96 -14.55 39.32 -20.43
CA ALA A 96 -14.59 39.10 -18.99
C ALA A 96 -13.75 40.12 -18.18
N GLY A 97 -13.07 41.07 -18.88
CA GLY A 97 -12.29 42.13 -18.28
C GLY A 97 -10.86 41.73 -17.88
N LEU A 98 -10.26 40.81 -18.61
CA LEU A 98 -8.85 40.49 -18.47
C LEU A 98 -8.01 41.40 -19.36
N GLU A 99 -7.05 42.10 -18.77
CA GLU A 99 -6.05 42.84 -19.54
C GLU A 99 -5.00 41.87 -20.06
N ILE A 100 -4.92 41.76 -21.38
CA ILE A 100 -4.00 40.81 -22.05
C ILE A 100 -2.73 41.57 -22.45
N PRO A 101 -1.53 41.12 -21.98
CA PRO A 101 -0.27 41.69 -22.39
C PRO A 101 0.00 41.51 -23.90
N ASP A 102 0.71 42.46 -24.50
CA ASP A 102 1.04 42.47 -25.93
C ASP A 102 1.78 41.21 -26.42
N GLU A 103 2.41 40.49 -25.48
CA GLU A 103 3.12 39.21 -25.73
C GLU A 103 2.17 38.10 -26.24
N PHE A 104 0.86 38.23 -25.99
CA PHE A 104 -0.15 37.24 -26.38
C PHE A 104 -0.98 37.67 -27.59
N ASN A 105 -0.55 38.72 -28.33
CA ASN A 105 -1.31 39.22 -29.46
C ASN A 105 -1.47 38.25 -30.63
N ASP A 106 -0.50 37.36 -30.80
CA ASP A 106 -0.45 36.36 -31.89
C ASP A 106 -1.09 35.00 -31.52
N VAL A 107 -1.75 34.90 -30.35
CA VAL A 107 -2.30 33.63 -29.86
C VAL A 107 -3.84 33.76 -29.76
N ASP A 108 -4.56 32.78 -30.29
CA ASP A 108 -6.01 32.74 -30.27
C ASP A 108 -6.59 32.31 -28.90
N THR A 109 -5.84 31.44 -28.18
CA THR A 109 -6.24 30.90 -26.89
C THR A 109 -5.22 31.19 -25.80
N ILE A 110 -5.69 31.49 -24.59
CA ILE A 110 -4.86 31.85 -23.44
C ILE A 110 -5.20 30.93 -22.26
N GLN A 111 -4.18 30.43 -21.57
CA GLN A 111 -4.37 29.64 -20.35
C GLN A 111 -4.60 30.59 -19.17
N ILE A 112 -5.72 30.42 -18.47
CA ILE A 112 -6.15 31.27 -17.36
C ILE A 112 -6.42 30.46 -16.09
N ASN A 113 -6.45 31.18 -14.95
CA ASN A 113 -7.11 30.75 -13.71
C ASN A 113 -8.31 31.64 -13.45
N CYS A 114 -9.48 31.07 -13.30
CA CYS A 114 -10.72 31.77 -13.04
C CYS A 114 -11.43 31.18 -11.81
N TRP A 115 -11.83 32.03 -10.88
CA TRP A 115 -12.65 31.66 -9.73
C TRP A 115 -14.03 32.23 -9.86
N VAL A 116 -15.06 31.40 -9.79
CA VAL A 116 -16.46 31.77 -9.98
C VAL A 116 -17.30 31.34 -8.79
N CYS A 117 -18.10 32.26 -8.29
CA CYS A 117 -19.14 31.98 -7.28
C CYS A 117 -20.47 32.47 -7.81
N HIS A 118 -21.52 31.66 -7.79
CA HIS A 118 -22.75 31.94 -8.54
C HIS A 118 -22.43 32.21 -10.01
N ASN A 119 -22.78 33.38 -10.51
CA ASN A 119 -22.46 33.87 -11.84
C ASN A 119 -21.45 35.02 -11.82
N THR A 120 -20.73 35.19 -10.70
CA THR A 120 -19.81 36.30 -10.50
C THR A 120 -18.37 35.82 -10.51
N ILE A 121 -17.53 36.46 -11.32
CA ILE A 121 -16.10 36.16 -11.39
C ILE A 121 -15.39 36.84 -10.21
N LEU A 122 -14.87 36.03 -9.28
CA LEU A 122 -14.13 36.50 -8.12
C LEU A 122 -12.66 36.80 -8.44
N ARG A 123 -12.08 36.05 -9.35
CA ARG A 123 -10.70 36.19 -9.82
C ARG A 123 -10.60 35.76 -11.26
N LEU A 124 -9.83 36.50 -12.05
CA LEU A 124 -9.47 36.13 -13.42
C LEU A 124 -8.04 36.60 -13.68
N VAL A 125 -7.13 35.64 -13.95
CA VAL A 125 -5.70 35.91 -14.19
C VAL A 125 -5.13 34.95 -15.22
N ILE A 126 -4.13 35.42 -15.95
CA ILE A 126 -3.38 34.58 -16.88
C ILE A 126 -2.51 33.61 -16.05
N ASN A 127 -2.34 32.41 -16.54
CA ASN A 127 -1.45 31.44 -15.90
C ASN A 127 0.00 31.97 -15.85
N PRO A 128 0.58 32.17 -14.64
CA PRO A 128 1.89 32.78 -14.48
C PRO A 128 3.04 31.78 -14.67
N PHE A 129 2.78 30.49 -14.81
CA PHE A 129 3.81 29.47 -14.86
C PHE A 129 4.48 29.34 -16.23
N THR A 130 5.79 29.12 -16.22
CA THR A 130 6.61 28.85 -17.41
C THR A 130 7.44 27.59 -17.16
N PRO A 131 7.31 26.50 -17.96
CA PRO A 131 6.35 26.35 -19.07
C PRO A 131 4.88 26.37 -18.60
N LYS A 132 3.96 26.78 -19.48
CA LYS A 132 2.53 26.79 -19.18
C LYS A 132 2.08 25.38 -18.88
N ARG A 133 1.51 25.19 -17.70
CA ARG A 133 0.95 23.91 -17.23
C ARG A 133 -0.19 24.16 -16.25
N ILE A 134 -1.13 23.25 -16.24
CA ILE A 134 -2.16 23.23 -15.22
C ILE A 134 -1.55 22.70 -13.93
N PRO A 135 -1.65 23.40 -12.77
CA PRO A 135 -0.91 23.07 -11.55
C PRO A 135 -1.55 21.94 -10.74
N TYR A 136 -1.92 20.84 -11.38
CA TYR A 136 -2.45 19.64 -10.77
C TYR A 136 -1.61 18.44 -11.19
N CYS A 137 -1.54 17.45 -10.30
CA CYS A 137 -0.96 16.14 -10.57
C CYS A 137 -1.97 15.09 -10.15
N ALA A 138 -2.23 14.11 -11.01
CA ALA A 138 -3.16 13.02 -10.73
C ALA A 138 -2.49 11.70 -11.07
N SER A 139 -2.50 10.76 -10.10
CA SER A 139 -1.95 9.42 -10.27
C SER A 139 -3.05 8.39 -10.17
N PRO A 140 -3.30 7.60 -11.22
CA PRO A 140 -4.23 6.47 -11.15
C PRO A 140 -3.59 5.29 -10.39
N PHE A 141 -4.40 4.50 -9.71
CA PHE A 141 -3.96 3.24 -9.13
C PHE A 141 -3.64 2.24 -10.26
N GLU A 142 -4.58 2.00 -11.14
CA GLU A 142 -4.41 1.24 -12.37
C GLU A 142 -4.88 2.10 -13.54
N LEU A 143 -4.07 2.15 -14.61
CA LEU A 143 -4.36 2.96 -15.78
C LEU A 143 -5.57 2.42 -16.54
N ASN A 144 -6.52 3.32 -16.82
CA ASN A 144 -7.61 3.06 -17.74
C ASN A 144 -7.31 3.78 -19.07
N PRO A 145 -7.08 3.07 -20.19
CA PRO A 145 -6.73 3.70 -21.46
C PRO A 145 -7.88 4.50 -22.11
N TYR A 146 -9.07 4.42 -21.55
CA TYR A 146 -10.29 5.04 -22.11
C TYR A 146 -10.84 6.20 -21.27
N SER A 147 -10.32 6.41 -20.06
CA SER A 147 -10.82 7.40 -19.12
C SER A 147 -9.69 8.03 -18.34
N PHE A 148 -9.86 9.30 -17.96
CA PHE A 148 -8.96 10.00 -17.05
C PHE A 148 -8.83 9.29 -15.69
N PHE A 149 -9.96 8.85 -15.15
CA PHE A 149 -9.98 8.13 -13.89
C PHE A 149 -9.59 6.67 -14.12
N GLY A 150 -8.56 6.25 -13.38
CA GLY A 150 -8.12 4.87 -13.37
C GLY A 150 -9.06 3.96 -12.59
N VAL A 151 -8.77 2.66 -12.61
CA VAL A 151 -9.50 1.65 -11.85
C VAL A 151 -8.89 1.55 -10.46
N GLY A 152 -9.72 1.58 -9.44
CA GLY A 152 -9.31 1.49 -8.04
C GLY A 152 -9.26 0.04 -7.54
N LEU A 153 -8.43 -0.20 -6.51
CA LEU A 153 -8.35 -1.53 -5.86
C LEU A 153 -9.72 -2.01 -5.35
N ALA A 154 -10.52 -1.12 -4.75
CA ALA A 154 -11.84 -1.45 -4.23
C ALA A 154 -12.82 -1.83 -5.36
N GLU A 155 -12.69 -1.23 -6.53
CA GLU A 155 -13.48 -1.53 -7.72
C GLU A 155 -13.16 -2.95 -8.23
N ASN A 156 -11.87 -3.30 -8.34
CA ASN A 156 -11.43 -4.64 -8.73
C ASN A 156 -11.89 -5.73 -7.76
N MET A 157 -12.08 -5.38 -6.48
CA MET A 157 -12.54 -6.33 -5.45
C MET A 157 -14.05 -6.40 -5.29
N SER A 158 -14.82 -5.46 -5.83
CA SER A 158 -16.24 -5.28 -5.47
C SER A 158 -17.07 -6.53 -5.70
N ASP A 159 -16.94 -7.15 -6.87
CA ASP A 159 -17.69 -8.34 -7.24
C ASP A 159 -17.30 -9.55 -6.38
N THR A 160 -16.00 -9.71 -6.14
CA THR A 160 -15.49 -10.79 -5.30
C THR A 160 -15.93 -10.63 -3.84
N GLN A 161 -15.96 -9.40 -3.35
CA GLN A 161 -16.44 -9.11 -2.00
C GLN A 161 -17.94 -9.37 -1.86
N GLN A 162 -18.75 -9.03 -2.87
CA GLN A 162 -20.17 -9.36 -2.87
C GLN A 162 -20.39 -10.88 -2.84
N LEU A 163 -19.60 -11.62 -3.61
CA LEU A 163 -19.62 -13.08 -3.61
C LEU A 163 -19.25 -13.66 -2.23
N MET A 164 -18.19 -13.17 -1.61
CA MET A 164 -17.79 -13.58 -0.26
C MET A 164 -18.87 -13.30 0.77
N ASN A 165 -19.47 -12.12 0.72
CA ASN A 165 -20.58 -11.73 1.60
C ASN A 165 -21.79 -12.65 1.40
N GLY A 166 -22.09 -13.03 0.17
CA GLY A 166 -23.16 -13.98 -0.17
C GLY A 166 -22.93 -15.35 0.45
N PHE A 167 -21.75 -15.94 0.28
CA PHE A 167 -21.42 -17.25 0.86
C PHE A 167 -21.40 -17.22 2.40
N MET A 168 -20.89 -16.15 3.00
CA MET A 168 -20.90 -16.01 4.46
C MET A 168 -22.34 -15.97 4.99
N ARG A 169 -23.23 -15.17 4.38
CA ARG A 169 -24.64 -15.11 4.76
C ARG A 169 -25.32 -16.46 4.61
N MET A 170 -25.13 -17.15 3.46
CA MET A 170 -25.67 -18.48 3.26
C MET A 170 -25.15 -19.50 4.28
N ALA A 171 -23.88 -19.43 4.66
CA ALA A 171 -23.31 -20.30 5.69
C ALA A 171 -23.96 -20.06 7.06
N VAL A 172 -24.14 -18.79 7.45
CA VAL A 172 -24.80 -18.42 8.71
C VAL A 172 -26.26 -18.83 8.71
N ASP A 173 -27.01 -18.53 7.65
CA ASP A 173 -28.43 -18.88 7.52
C ASP A 173 -28.64 -20.40 7.57
N ASN A 174 -27.80 -21.15 6.84
CA ASN A 174 -27.84 -22.60 6.87
C ASN A 174 -27.48 -23.16 8.25
N ALA A 175 -26.48 -22.58 8.93
CA ALA A 175 -26.12 -22.99 10.29
C ALA A 175 -27.29 -22.78 11.28
N VAL A 176 -28.02 -21.67 11.16
CA VAL A 176 -29.21 -21.39 11.97
C VAL A 176 -30.34 -22.40 11.65
N LEU A 177 -30.64 -22.61 10.38
CA LEU A 177 -31.69 -23.54 9.95
C LEU A 177 -31.35 -24.99 10.28
N SER A 178 -30.12 -25.42 10.05
CA SER A 178 -29.69 -26.79 10.33
C SER A 178 -29.45 -27.07 11.80
N GLY A 179 -29.12 -26.02 12.59
CA GLY A 179 -28.96 -26.10 14.03
C GLY A 179 -30.28 -26.26 14.80
N ASN A 180 -31.35 -25.78 14.23
CA ASN A 180 -32.68 -25.85 14.83
C ASN A 180 -33.47 -27.04 14.25
N LEU A 181 -34.11 -27.80 15.13
CA LEU A 181 -35.02 -28.83 14.70
C LEU A 181 -36.37 -28.18 14.32
N ILE A 182 -36.89 -28.59 13.16
CA ILE A 182 -38.25 -28.29 12.74
C ILE A 182 -39.12 -29.43 13.21
N PHE A 183 -40.17 -29.11 13.90
CA PHE A 183 -41.10 -30.09 14.45
C PHE A 183 -42.39 -30.06 13.66
N GLU A 184 -42.75 -31.24 13.19
CA GLU A 184 -44.09 -31.53 12.69
C GLU A 184 -44.90 -32.15 13.80
N ILE A 185 -46.06 -31.53 14.10
CA ILE A 185 -46.90 -31.90 15.23
C ILE A 185 -48.28 -32.34 14.68
N ASP A 186 -48.64 -33.55 14.99
CA ASP A 186 -50.00 -34.05 14.76
C ASP A 186 -50.88 -33.73 16.00
N GLU A 187 -51.64 -32.66 15.88
CA GLU A 187 -52.53 -32.20 16.95
C GLU A 187 -53.61 -33.19 17.31
N THR A 188 -54.03 -34.10 16.37
CA THR A 188 -55.07 -35.10 16.59
C THR A 188 -54.62 -36.18 17.58
N ASN A 189 -53.34 -36.48 17.58
CA ASN A 189 -52.75 -37.49 18.46
C ASN A 189 -52.15 -36.92 19.77
N LEU A 190 -52.19 -35.62 19.94
CA LEU A 190 -51.79 -34.95 21.21
C LEU A 190 -52.98 -34.64 22.12
N VAL A 191 -52.75 -34.59 23.42
CA VAL A 191 -53.75 -34.15 24.37
C VAL A 191 -54.05 -32.66 24.14
N PRO A 192 -55.32 -32.28 23.90
CA PRO A 192 -55.68 -30.90 23.65
C PRO A 192 -55.28 -29.94 24.75
N GLY A 193 -54.84 -28.71 24.40
CA GLY A 193 -54.53 -27.64 25.34
C GLY A 193 -53.20 -27.76 26.02
N GLN A 194 -52.30 -28.66 25.64
CA GLN A 194 -50.94 -28.65 26.19
C GLN A 194 -50.08 -27.62 25.50
N ASP A 195 -49.15 -27.02 26.26
CA ASP A 195 -48.18 -26.08 25.76
C ASP A 195 -47.22 -26.76 24.79
N LEU A 196 -47.05 -26.20 23.56
CA LEU A 196 -46.19 -26.71 22.49
C LEU A 196 -44.77 -26.10 22.52
N SER A 197 -44.50 -25.21 23.46
CA SER A 197 -43.15 -24.64 23.60
C SER A 197 -42.12 -25.73 23.97
N LEU A 198 -40.96 -25.68 23.31
CA LEU A 198 -39.87 -26.66 23.45
C LEU A 198 -38.83 -26.15 24.45
N TYR A 199 -38.52 -26.97 25.45
CA TYR A 199 -37.43 -26.77 26.40
C TYR A 199 -36.83 -28.11 26.83
N PRO A 200 -35.61 -28.16 27.33
CA PRO A 200 -35.00 -29.39 27.82
C PRO A 200 -35.86 -30.05 28.89
N GLY A 201 -36.13 -31.35 28.71
CA GLY A 201 -36.97 -32.13 29.66
C GLY A 201 -38.48 -32.01 29.44
N LYS A 202 -38.94 -31.34 28.38
CA LYS A 202 -40.37 -31.25 28.02
C LYS A 202 -40.96 -32.64 27.76
N VAL A 203 -42.11 -32.91 28.34
CA VAL A 203 -42.85 -34.15 28.15
C VAL A 203 -44.16 -33.83 27.40
N PHE A 204 -44.31 -34.43 26.21
CA PHE A 204 -45.56 -34.38 25.45
C PHE A 204 -46.43 -35.54 25.79
N ARG A 205 -47.71 -35.27 26.14
CA ARG A 205 -48.74 -36.32 26.38
C ARG A 205 -49.51 -36.54 25.12
N ARG A 206 -49.67 -37.82 24.71
CA ARG A 206 -50.44 -38.21 23.54
C ARG A 206 -51.69 -38.96 23.92
N GLN A 207 -52.74 -38.87 23.10
CA GLN A 207 -53.98 -39.55 23.23
C GLN A 207 -54.04 -40.85 22.45
N GLY A 208 -53.29 -40.96 21.34
CA GLY A 208 -53.28 -42.12 20.40
C GLY A 208 -52.01 -42.22 19.58
N GLY A 209 -51.98 -43.12 18.63
CA GLY A 209 -50.88 -43.32 17.69
C GLY A 209 -49.67 -44.05 18.28
N ALA A 210 -48.73 -44.47 17.43
CA ALA A 210 -47.46 -45.06 17.85
C ALA A 210 -46.49 -44.03 18.41
N PRO A 211 -45.46 -44.39 19.20
CA PRO A 211 -44.40 -43.52 19.64
C PRO A 211 -43.70 -42.84 18.43
N GLY A 212 -43.58 -41.52 18.46
CA GLY A 212 -42.95 -40.77 17.40
C GLY A 212 -43.87 -40.24 16.29
N GLN A 213 -45.17 -40.66 16.26
CA GLN A 213 -46.12 -40.19 15.24
C GLN A 213 -46.73 -38.83 15.57
N ALA A 214 -46.88 -38.49 16.87
CA ALA A 214 -47.48 -37.24 17.29
C ALA A 214 -46.49 -36.02 17.20
N LEU A 215 -45.22 -36.29 17.22
CA LEU A 215 -44.17 -35.28 17.14
C LEU A 215 -43.00 -35.86 16.32
N PHE A 216 -42.73 -35.27 15.18
CA PHE A 216 -41.62 -35.65 14.33
C PHE A 216 -40.67 -34.49 14.19
N GLY A 217 -39.39 -34.69 14.49
CA GLY A 217 -38.36 -33.69 14.35
C GLY A 217 -37.54 -33.90 13.08
N THR A 218 -37.56 -32.93 12.19
CA THR A 218 -36.76 -32.94 10.98
C THR A 218 -35.65 -31.95 11.07
N LYS A 219 -34.47 -32.31 10.58
CA LYS A 219 -33.31 -31.46 10.52
C LYS A 219 -32.95 -31.16 9.07
N TYR A 220 -32.75 -29.90 8.73
CA TYR A 220 -32.23 -29.57 7.41
C TYR A 220 -30.76 -30.02 7.26
N PRO A 221 -30.36 -30.41 6.04
CA PRO A 221 -28.96 -30.75 5.78
C PRO A 221 -28.05 -29.54 6.05
N ASN A 222 -26.93 -29.81 6.72
CA ASN A 222 -25.94 -28.78 6.99
C ASN A 222 -24.97 -28.70 5.80
N VAL A 223 -25.06 -27.62 5.02
CA VAL A 223 -24.17 -27.29 3.89
C VAL A 223 -23.27 -26.09 4.21
N SER A 224 -23.12 -25.75 5.49
CA SER A 224 -22.30 -24.60 5.91
C SER A 224 -20.82 -24.82 5.56
N GLN A 225 -20.35 -26.07 5.57
CA GLN A 225 -18.96 -26.40 5.24
C GLN A 225 -18.68 -26.14 3.75
N GLU A 226 -19.58 -26.52 2.87
CA GLU A 226 -19.47 -26.27 1.43
C GLU A 226 -19.48 -24.75 1.14
N ASN A 227 -20.34 -23.99 1.81
CA ASN A 227 -20.39 -22.54 1.70
C ASN A 227 -19.08 -21.89 2.18
N MET A 228 -18.48 -22.39 3.27
CA MET A 228 -17.17 -21.91 3.74
C MET A 228 -16.04 -22.26 2.78
N MET A 229 -16.08 -23.44 2.13
CA MET A 229 -15.11 -23.77 1.08
C MET A 229 -15.22 -22.83 -0.12
N MET A 230 -16.45 -22.46 -0.51
CA MET A 230 -16.67 -21.48 -1.59
C MET A 230 -16.24 -20.08 -1.18
N PHE A 231 -16.46 -19.68 0.09
CA PHE A 231 -15.94 -18.44 0.65
C PHE A 231 -14.39 -18.38 0.57
N ASP A 232 -13.70 -19.46 0.98
CA ASP A 232 -12.25 -19.54 0.90
C ASP A 232 -11.75 -19.47 -0.56
N LYS A 233 -12.51 -20.09 -1.49
CA LYS A 233 -12.18 -19.97 -2.91
C LYS A 233 -12.37 -18.57 -3.44
N ALA A 234 -13.45 -17.88 -3.06
CA ALA A 234 -13.67 -16.48 -3.41
C ALA A 234 -12.57 -15.58 -2.84
N ARG A 235 -12.11 -15.87 -1.62
CA ARG A 235 -10.97 -15.16 -1.02
C ARG A 235 -9.68 -15.33 -1.83
N GLN A 236 -9.41 -16.54 -2.34
CA GLN A 236 -8.24 -16.75 -3.23
C GLN A 236 -8.37 -15.93 -4.52
N ILE A 237 -9.57 -15.84 -5.09
CA ILE A 237 -9.82 -15.00 -6.28
C ILE A 237 -9.60 -13.51 -5.94
N ALA A 238 -9.98 -13.05 -4.73
CA ALA A 238 -9.72 -11.69 -4.28
C ALA A 238 -8.21 -11.41 -4.15
N ASP A 239 -7.46 -12.34 -3.58
CA ASP A 239 -6.00 -12.25 -3.48
C ASP A 239 -5.36 -12.15 -4.88
N ASP A 240 -5.82 -12.96 -5.83
CA ASP A 240 -5.34 -12.94 -7.22
C ASP A 240 -5.72 -11.63 -7.94
N ALA A 241 -6.94 -11.14 -7.74
CA ALA A 241 -7.43 -9.90 -8.35
C ALA A 241 -6.71 -8.64 -7.84
N THR A 242 -6.32 -8.64 -6.56
CA THR A 242 -5.58 -7.53 -5.97
C THR A 242 -4.07 -7.62 -6.21
N GLY A 243 -3.58 -8.80 -6.55
CA GLY A 243 -2.15 -9.09 -6.62
C GLY A 243 -1.44 -9.02 -5.26
N ILE A 244 -2.20 -9.05 -4.15
CA ILE A 244 -1.67 -9.05 -2.77
C ILE A 244 -2.00 -10.42 -2.15
N PRO A 245 -1.17 -11.42 -2.38
CA PRO A 245 -1.45 -12.76 -1.91
C PRO A 245 -1.34 -12.87 -0.38
N SER A 246 -2.12 -13.79 0.19
CA SER A 246 -2.23 -14.00 1.65
C SER A 246 -0.91 -14.31 2.34
N PHE A 247 0.07 -14.88 1.65
CA PHE A 247 1.41 -15.11 2.22
C PHE A 247 2.20 -13.82 2.49
N SER A 248 1.86 -12.69 1.83
CA SER A 248 2.46 -11.38 2.15
C SER A 248 2.08 -10.88 3.54
N HIS A 249 0.99 -11.38 4.10
CA HIS A 249 0.50 -11.10 5.45
C HIS A 249 0.93 -12.13 6.50
N GLY A 250 1.90 -13.01 6.17
CA GLY A 250 2.47 -13.98 7.12
C GLY A 250 1.67 -15.28 7.26
N GLN A 251 0.70 -15.55 6.39
CA GLN A 251 0.06 -16.87 6.34
C GLN A 251 1.00 -17.90 5.70
N THR A 252 1.48 -18.84 6.52
CA THR A 252 2.47 -19.88 6.13
C THR A 252 1.86 -21.12 5.47
N GLY A 253 0.63 -21.03 4.92
CA GLY A 253 -0.12 -22.16 4.38
C GLY A 253 0.26 -22.65 2.97
N VAL A 254 1.35 -22.14 2.36
CA VAL A 254 1.74 -22.55 1.00
C VAL A 254 2.41 -23.92 1.02
N GLN A 255 1.70 -24.95 0.58
CA GLN A 255 2.27 -26.29 0.38
C GLN A 255 3.19 -26.30 -0.86
N GLY A 256 4.37 -26.88 -0.73
CA GLY A 256 5.31 -27.10 -1.83
C GLY A 256 6.47 -26.10 -1.88
N THR A 257 6.59 -25.29 -2.92
CA THR A 257 7.70 -24.35 -3.20
C THR A 257 7.95 -23.32 -2.10
N GLY A 258 6.96 -23.02 -1.26
CA GLY A 258 7.08 -22.08 -0.15
C GLY A 258 7.90 -22.57 1.06
N ARG A 259 8.41 -23.81 1.03
CA ARG A 259 9.19 -24.39 2.16
C ARG A 259 10.69 -24.05 2.10
N THR A 260 11.19 -23.53 1.01
CA THR A 260 12.58 -23.12 0.85
C THR A 260 12.71 -21.61 0.80
N ALA A 261 13.79 -21.06 1.35
CA ALA A 261 14.06 -19.61 1.31
C ALA A 261 14.06 -19.07 -0.13
N ALA A 262 14.60 -19.81 -1.09
CA ALA A 262 14.58 -19.46 -2.51
C ALA A 262 13.16 -19.46 -3.09
N GLY A 263 12.31 -20.43 -2.73
CA GLY A 263 10.93 -20.50 -3.16
C GLY A 263 10.09 -19.35 -2.61
N ILE A 264 10.26 -18.98 -1.33
CA ILE A 264 9.61 -17.82 -0.72
C ILE A 264 10.06 -16.52 -1.41
N SER A 265 11.36 -16.36 -1.67
CA SER A 265 11.89 -15.19 -2.37
C SER A 265 11.33 -15.06 -3.80
N MET A 266 11.20 -16.16 -4.53
CA MET A 266 10.56 -16.18 -5.86
C MET A 266 9.08 -15.78 -5.80
N LEU A 267 8.34 -16.32 -4.84
CA LEU A 267 6.92 -16.00 -4.65
C LEU A 267 6.73 -14.54 -4.26
N MET A 268 7.55 -14.00 -3.35
CA MET A 268 7.54 -12.58 -2.99
C MET A 268 7.90 -11.69 -4.19
N GLY A 269 8.88 -12.10 -5.00
CA GLY A 269 9.24 -11.38 -6.22
C GLY A 269 8.09 -11.30 -7.23
N ALA A 270 7.34 -12.39 -7.40
CA ALA A 270 6.17 -12.43 -8.28
C ALA A 270 5.00 -11.57 -7.74
N ALA A 271 4.73 -11.65 -6.45
CA ALA A 271 3.68 -10.85 -5.80
C ALA A 271 3.94 -9.34 -5.86
N GLN A 272 5.20 -8.94 -5.87
CA GLN A 272 5.57 -7.53 -5.96
C GLN A 272 5.34 -6.91 -7.34
N LEU A 273 5.06 -7.69 -8.39
CA LEU A 273 4.93 -7.13 -9.75
C LEU A 273 3.72 -6.19 -9.88
N SER A 274 2.58 -6.52 -9.29
CA SER A 274 1.39 -5.65 -9.32
C SER A 274 1.59 -4.38 -8.49
N ILE A 275 2.18 -4.51 -7.30
CA ILE A 275 2.52 -3.37 -6.44
C ILE A 275 3.52 -2.44 -7.15
N LYS A 276 4.47 -3.01 -7.90
CA LYS A 276 5.44 -2.24 -8.69
C LYS A 276 4.81 -1.37 -9.75
N SER A 277 3.79 -1.86 -10.44
CA SER A 277 3.08 -1.05 -11.44
C SER A 277 2.38 0.15 -10.80
N VAL A 278 1.77 -0.04 -9.63
CA VAL A 278 1.14 1.04 -8.87
C VAL A 278 2.17 2.08 -8.41
N VAL A 279 3.29 1.61 -7.86
CA VAL A 279 4.36 2.53 -7.43
C VAL A 279 4.95 3.28 -8.63
N LYS A 280 5.12 2.61 -9.78
CA LYS A 280 5.54 3.26 -11.01
C LYS A 280 4.53 4.34 -11.45
N ASN A 281 3.24 4.07 -11.38
CA ASN A 281 2.22 5.07 -11.69
C ASN A 281 2.32 6.29 -10.75
N ILE A 282 2.58 6.08 -9.45
CA ILE A 282 2.81 7.17 -8.49
C ILE A 282 4.07 7.95 -8.85
N ASP A 283 5.16 7.28 -9.21
CA ASP A 283 6.40 7.92 -9.60
C ASP A 283 6.24 8.76 -10.86
N ASP A 284 5.65 8.20 -11.91
CA ASP A 284 5.55 8.81 -13.24
C ASP A 284 4.48 9.94 -13.29
N TYR A 285 3.32 9.74 -12.61
CA TYR A 285 2.18 10.65 -12.71
C TYR A 285 2.04 11.62 -11.53
N LEU A 286 2.69 11.34 -10.39
CA LEU A 286 2.62 12.23 -9.23
C LEU A 286 3.97 12.82 -8.87
N LEU A 287 4.99 12.00 -8.58
CA LEU A 287 6.24 12.49 -8.01
C LEU A 287 7.10 13.24 -9.03
N GLN A 288 7.20 12.71 -10.24
CA GLN A 288 7.99 13.36 -11.30
C GLN A 288 7.36 14.70 -11.73
N PRO A 289 6.06 14.78 -12.12
CA PRO A 289 5.43 16.06 -12.49
C PRO A 289 5.43 17.07 -11.35
N LEU A 290 5.27 16.63 -10.10
CA LEU A 290 5.34 17.49 -8.93
C LEU A 290 6.76 18.06 -8.74
N GLY A 291 7.78 17.21 -8.86
CA GLY A 291 9.19 17.63 -8.80
C GLY A 291 9.54 18.63 -9.89
N GLU A 292 9.11 18.38 -11.13
CA GLU A 292 9.27 19.28 -12.26
C GLU A 292 8.56 20.63 -12.03
N ALA A 293 7.35 20.60 -11.43
CA ALA A 293 6.62 21.82 -11.09
C ALA A 293 7.37 22.66 -10.06
N PHE A 294 7.90 22.04 -9.00
CA PHE A 294 8.71 22.75 -8.01
C PHE A 294 10.01 23.27 -8.58
N TYR A 295 10.65 22.48 -9.44
CA TYR A 295 11.87 22.92 -10.13
C TYR A 295 11.59 24.14 -11.01
N ALA A 296 10.58 24.09 -11.87
CA ALA A 296 10.19 25.21 -12.73
C ALA A 296 9.81 26.45 -11.93
N PHE A 297 9.07 26.29 -10.81
CA PHE A 297 8.72 27.37 -9.91
C PHE A 297 9.97 28.02 -9.30
N ASN A 298 10.92 27.24 -8.81
CA ASN A 298 12.16 27.75 -8.26
C ASN A 298 13.03 28.46 -9.31
N MET A 299 13.07 27.91 -10.54
CA MET A 299 13.81 28.54 -11.62
C MET A 299 13.21 29.89 -12.02
N GLN A 300 11.88 30.02 -11.95
CA GLN A 300 11.17 31.24 -12.32
C GLN A 300 11.20 32.30 -11.21
N PHE A 301 10.89 31.91 -9.95
CA PHE A 301 10.62 32.84 -8.86
C PHE A 301 11.69 32.94 -7.78
N ASN A 302 12.63 31.98 -7.72
CA ASN A 302 13.69 32.04 -6.71
C ASN A 302 14.82 32.97 -7.18
N TYR A 303 15.22 33.91 -6.31
CA TYR A 303 16.28 34.87 -6.58
C TYR A 303 17.68 34.36 -6.22
N ASP A 304 17.83 33.23 -5.51
CA ASP A 304 19.13 32.69 -5.13
C ASP A 304 19.79 32.00 -6.33
N PRO A 305 20.92 32.53 -6.84
CA PRO A 305 21.62 31.95 -7.98
C PRO A 305 22.17 30.54 -7.73
N LYS A 306 22.31 30.13 -6.47
CA LYS A 306 22.80 28.79 -6.10
C LYS A 306 21.76 27.69 -6.36
N VAL A 307 20.49 28.06 -6.42
CA VAL A 307 19.37 27.13 -6.69
C VAL A 307 19.15 26.96 -8.17
N LYS A 308 19.62 27.90 -9.01
CA LYS A 308 19.43 27.89 -10.46
C LYS A 308 20.47 27.00 -11.11
N GLY A 309 20.03 26.09 -11.98
CA GLY A 309 20.87 25.19 -12.75
C GLY A 309 20.08 24.48 -13.82
N ASP A 310 20.77 23.93 -14.80
CA ASP A 310 20.14 23.09 -15.85
C ASP A 310 20.16 21.63 -15.35
N LEU A 311 19.05 21.22 -14.72
CA LEU A 311 18.89 19.92 -14.08
C LEU A 311 17.65 19.23 -14.64
N GLU A 312 17.73 17.94 -14.84
CA GLU A 312 16.61 17.08 -15.19
C GLU A 312 16.07 16.43 -13.92
N VAL A 313 14.76 16.57 -13.68
CA VAL A 313 14.07 15.93 -12.55
C VAL A 313 13.67 14.53 -12.97
N LYS A 314 14.13 13.52 -12.24
CA LYS A 314 13.73 12.12 -12.43
C LYS A 314 13.29 11.53 -11.11
N SER A 315 12.10 10.93 -11.08
CA SER A 315 11.69 10.09 -9.97
C SER A 315 12.53 8.81 -9.96
N ARG A 316 13.10 8.49 -8.80
CA ARG A 316 13.91 7.28 -8.62
C ARG A 316 13.26 6.29 -7.68
N GLY A 317 11.96 6.18 -7.63
CA GLY A 317 11.24 5.34 -6.71
C GLY A 317 11.73 3.89 -6.65
N THR A 318 10.86 2.95 -6.57
CA THR A 318 11.19 1.52 -6.44
C THR A 318 12.03 0.95 -7.58
N GLU A 319 12.03 1.55 -8.76
CA GLU A 319 12.84 1.07 -9.89
C GLU A 319 14.34 1.12 -9.60
N SER A 320 14.79 2.14 -8.88
CA SER A 320 16.19 2.26 -8.49
C SER A 320 16.58 1.27 -7.41
N LEU A 321 15.73 1.05 -6.41
CA LEU A 321 15.95 0.07 -5.34
C LEU A 321 16.01 -1.34 -5.92
N MET A 322 15.11 -1.67 -6.85
CA MET A 322 15.10 -2.98 -7.50
C MET A 322 16.25 -3.19 -8.48
N LYS A 323 16.60 -2.16 -9.25
CA LYS A 323 17.79 -2.23 -10.10
C LYS A 323 19.04 -2.47 -9.26
N ASN A 324 19.13 -1.84 -8.09
CA ASN A 324 20.23 -2.03 -7.16
C ASN A 324 20.23 -3.44 -6.55
N GLU A 325 19.07 -3.98 -6.16
CA GLU A 325 18.96 -5.34 -5.61
C GLU A 325 19.31 -6.41 -6.66
N VAL A 326 18.74 -6.33 -7.86
CA VAL A 326 19.09 -7.23 -8.96
C VAL A 326 20.55 -7.07 -9.36
N ARG A 327 21.08 -5.85 -9.33
CA ARG A 327 22.51 -5.57 -9.64
C ARG A 327 23.40 -6.17 -8.55
N SER A 328 23.06 -6.05 -7.27
CA SER A 328 23.83 -6.65 -6.18
C SER A 328 23.85 -8.17 -6.28
N GLN A 329 22.73 -8.82 -6.59
CA GLN A 329 22.66 -10.27 -6.79
C GLN A 329 23.52 -10.71 -7.99
N ARG A 330 23.47 -9.99 -9.12
CA ARG A 330 24.31 -10.29 -10.29
C ARG A 330 25.78 -10.07 -10.00
N LEU A 331 26.13 -9.03 -9.25
CA LEU A 331 27.52 -8.77 -8.83
C LEU A 331 28.03 -9.85 -7.87
N LEU A 332 27.20 -10.34 -6.95
CA LEU A 332 27.54 -11.47 -6.08
C LEU A 332 27.76 -12.76 -6.89
N GLN A 333 26.92 -13.03 -7.91
CA GLN A 333 27.14 -14.15 -8.82
C GLN A 333 28.44 -14.00 -9.61
N LEU A 334 28.76 -12.79 -10.08
CA LEU A 334 30.02 -12.50 -10.75
C LEU A 334 31.22 -12.75 -9.82
N LEU A 335 31.11 -12.34 -8.55
CA LEU A 335 32.13 -12.61 -7.52
C LEU A 335 32.33 -14.10 -7.28
N GLN A 336 31.26 -14.90 -7.23
CA GLN A 336 31.35 -16.35 -7.11
C GLN A 336 32.05 -17.00 -8.32
N ILE A 337 31.74 -16.54 -9.55
CA ILE A 337 32.39 -17.01 -10.77
C ILE A 337 33.88 -16.60 -10.79
N SER A 338 34.20 -15.42 -10.29
CA SER A 338 35.55 -14.86 -10.22
C SER A 338 36.47 -15.59 -9.22
N ASN A 339 35.92 -16.40 -8.31
CA ASN A 339 36.71 -17.28 -7.44
C ASN A 339 37.46 -18.39 -8.22
N ASN A 340 37.13 -18.61 -9.48
CA ASN A 340 37.92 -19.49 -10.36
C ASN A 340 39.24 -18.81 -10.76
N PRO A 341 40.42 -19.38 -10.44
CA PRO A 341 41.70 -18.75 -10.66
C PRO A 341 41.99 -18.39 -12.16
N ASN A 342 41.36 -19.09 -13.07
CA ASN A 342 41.50 -18.81 -14.52
C ASN A 342 40.72 -17.57 -14.96
N LEU A 343 39.70 -17.18 -14.24
CA LEU A 343 38.83 -16.02 -14.54
C LEU A 343 39.15 -14.80 -13.68
N ALA A 344 39.77 -15.00 -12.54
CA ALA A 344 40.14 -13.94 -11.59
C ALA A 344 41.02 -12.86 -12.23
N ALA A 345 41.91 -13.26 -13.16
CA ALA A 345 42.80 -12.34 -13.83
C ALA A 345 42.08 -11.35 -14.78
N PHE A 346 40.86 -11.64 -15.22
CA PHE A 346 40.10 -10.80 -16.13
C PHE A 346 39.15 -9.84 -15.43
N VAL A 347 38.92 -10.01 -14.12
CA VAL A 347 37.94 -9.22 -13.33
C VAL A 347 38.67 -8.19 -12.47
N LYS A 348 38.34 -6.90 -12.66
CA LYS A 348 38.84 -5.82 -11.81
C LYS A 348 38.08 -5.83 -10.45
N MET A 349 38.57 -6.61 -9.51
CA MET A 349 37.97 -6.82 -8.18
C MET A 349 37.63 -5.52 -7.42
N PRO A 350 38.52 -4.49 -7.37
CA PRO A 350 38.20 -3.25 -6.66
C PRO A 350 36.99 -2.53 -7.24
N VAL A 351 36.80 -2.59 -8.56
CA VAL A 351 35.67 -1.96 -9.25
C VAL A 351 34.39 -2.73 -8.94
N VAL A 352 34.41 -4.06 -8.96
CA VAL A 352 33.25 -4.90 -8.65
C VAL A 352 32.82 -4.70 -7.20
N LEU A 353 33.76 -4.60 -6.27
CA LEU A 353 33.45 -4.37 -4.84
C LEU A 353 32.86 -2.96 -4.62
N ARG A 354 33.39 -1.94 -5.27
CA ARG A 354 32.83 -0.57 -5.20
C ARG A 354 31.42 -0.51 -5.77
N GLU A 355 31.16 -1.17 -6.89
CA GLU A 355 29.85 -1.25 -7.50
C GLU A 355 28.88 -2.07 -6.63
N LEU A 356 29.36 -3.13 -5.98
CA LEU A 356 28.57 -3.91 -5.03
C LEU A 356 28.20 -3.07 -3.82
N ALA A 357 29.15 -2.35 -3.21
CA ALA A 357 28.88 -1.45 -2.08
C ALA A 357 27.85 -0.38 -2.45
N LYS A 358 27.99 0.26 -3.63
CA LYS A 358 27.02 1.24 -4.14
C LYS A 358 25.64 0.62 -4.36
N SER A 359 25.56 -0.62 -4.85
CA SER A 359 24.27 -1.30 -5.06
C SER A 359 23.58 -1.69 -3.76
N MET A 360 24.32 -1.77 -2.66
CA MET A 360 23.83 -2.04 -1.30
C MET A 360 23.59 -0.75 -0.50
N ASP A 361 23.70 0.41 -1.15
CA ASP A 361 23.59 1.75 -0.52
C ASP A 361 24.59 1.98 0.62
N LEU A 362 25.77 1.37 0.49
CA LEU A 362 26.88 1.50 1.41
C LEU A 362 27.92 2.49 0.86
N ASP A 363 28.52 3.26 1.75
CA ASP A 363 29.56 4.21 1.40
C ASP A 363 30.84 3.45 0.98
N ALA A 364 31.04 3.32 -0.33
CA ALA A 364 32.13 2.51 -0.90
C ALA A 364 33.51 3.04 -0.50
N ASP A 365 33.65 4.36 -0.35
CA ASP A 365 34.91 5.00 -0.03
C ASP A 365 35.34 4.80 1.45
N LYS A 366 34.40 4.49 2.32
CA LYS A 366 34.67 4.13 3.74
C LYS A 366 34.95 2.66 3.96
N LEU A 367 34.42 1.80 3.07
CA LEU A 367 34.46 0.35 3.25
C LEU A 367 35.55 -0.34 2.46
N ILE A 368 36.00 0.28 1.37
CA ILE A 368 36.93 -0.34 0.42
C ILE A 368 38.21 0.50 0.39
N ASN A 369 39.32 -0.11 0.77
CA ASN A 369 40.62 0.52 0.74
C ASN A 369 41.02 0.88 -0.70
N ASP A 370 41.78 1.96 -0.85
CA ASP A 370 42.37 2.32 -2.13
C ASP A 370 43.35 1.24 -2.62
N GLU A 371 43.56 1.14 -3.95
CA GLU A 371 44.41 0.12 -4.55
C GLU A 371 45.82 0.05 -3.92
N ARG A 372 46.35 1.19 -3.50
CA ARG A 372 47.65 1.27 -2.79
C ARG A 372 47.61 0.69 -1.39
N GLU A 373 46.57 1.02 -0.63
CA GLU A 373 46.41 0.53 0.72
C GLU A 373 46.09 -0.97 0.74
N ALA A 374 45.26 -1.43 -0.21
CA ALA A 374 44.95 -2.85 -0.39
C ALA A 374 46.20 -3.66 -0.72
N PHE A 375 47.09 -3.12 -1.57
CA PHE A 375 48.35 -3.75 -1.91
C PHE A 375 49.30 -3.85 -0.72
N ILE A 376 49.43 -2.76 0.06
CA ILE A 376 50.27 -2.74 1.27
C ILE A 376 49.73 -3.73 2.33
N GLN A 377 48.42 -3.79 2.52
CA GLN A 377 47.83 -4.76 3.44
C GLN A 377 47.99 -6.22 2.97
N ALA A 378 47.86 -6.48 1.66
CA ALA A 378 48.09 -7.80 1.10
C ALA A 378 49.56 -8.25 1.28
N GLU A 379 50.51 -7.32 1.16
CA GLU A 379 51.93 -7.58 1.38
C GLU A 379 52.25 -7.83 2.84
N ILE A 380 51.61 -7.08 3.77
CA ILE A 380 51.72 -7.32 5.22
C ILE A 380 51.14 -8.68 5.59
N ILE A 381 49.98 -9.07 5.03
CA ILE A 381 49.37 -10.39 5.29
C ILE A 381 50.26 -11.53 4.77
N LYS A 382 50.88 -11.39 3.57
CA LYS A 382 51.85 -12.35 3.04
C LYS A 382 53.05 -12.48 3.95
N ALA A 383 53.69 -11.37 4.33
CA ALA A 383 54.83 -11.36 5.21
C ALA A 383 54.52 -11.98 6.61
N THR A 384 53.32 -11.74 7.11
CA THR A 384 52.87 -12.32 8.40
C THR A 384 52.56 -13.83 8.26
N GLY A 385 51.97 -14.22 7.11
CA GLY A 385 51.66 -15.63 6.78
C GLY A 385 52.92 -16.48 6.55
N GLU A 386 53.93 -15.95 5.91
CA GLU A 386 55.22 -16.61 5.74
C GLU A 386 56.02 -16.73 7.04
N GLY A 387 55.85 -15.75 7.94
CA GLY A 387 56.42 -15.83 9.32
C GLY A 387 55.80 -16.93 10.18
N MET A 388 54.54 -17.28 10.00
CA MET A 388 53.88 -18.40 10.69
C MET A 388 54.22 -19.77 10.11
N GLN A 389 54.53 -19.86 8.81
CA GLN A 389 54.97 -21.13 8.20
C GLN A 389 56.44 -21.44 8.48
N GLY A 390 57.27 -20.43 8.69
CA GLY A 390 58.69 -20.59 9.08
C GLY A 390 58.87 -21.14 10.49
N GLN A 391 57.96 -20.84 11.43
CA GLN A 391 58.01 -21.35 12.80
C GLN A 391 57.54 -22.80 12.93
N GLN A 392 56.85 -23.40 11.97
CA GLN A 392 56.45 -24.79 11.97
C GLN A 392 57.50 -25.74 11.36
N GLN A 393 58.49 -25.24 10.63
CA GLN A 393 59.55 -26.07 10.05
C GLN A 393 60.77 -26.28 10.99
N ASP A 394 60.97 -25.43 11.99
CA ASP A 394 62.07 -25.59 12.97
C ASP A 394 61.76 -26.56 14.13
N ALA A 395 60.54 -27.11 14.19
CA ALA A 395 60.11 -28.05 15.21
C ALA A 395 60.20 -29.54 14.78
N GLN A 396 60.75 -29.87 13.60
CA GLN A 396 60.91 -31.25 13.12
C GLN A 396 62.36 -31.68 12.99
N GLY A 397 63.14 -31.56 14.04
CA GLY A 397 64.53 -32.01 14.08
C GLY A 397 64.96 -32.69 15.37
N VAL A 398 64.18 -33.65 15.84
CA VAL A 398 64.73 -34.61 16.85
C VAL A 398 64.24 -36.03 16.55
N ASN A 399 65.15 -36.90 16.22
CA ASN A 399 64.97 -38.31 15.88
C ASN A 399 64.64 -39.14 17.11
N PRO A 400 63.73 -40.11 17.05
CA PRO A 400 63.37 -40.95 18.18
C PRO A 400 64.10 -42.29 18.13
N GLN A 401 64.83 -42.63 19.20
CA GLN A 401 65.01 -43.97 19.63
C GLN A 401 64.74 -44.06 21.13
N ASP A 402 63.68 -44.62 21.57
CA ASP A 402 63.44 -45.88 22.20
C ASP A 402 62.07 -46.01 22.86
N PRO A 403 61.51 -47.20 23.00
CA PRO A 403 60.11 -47.42 23.30
C PRO A 403 59.91 -47.81 24.78
N SER A 404 59.03 -47.15 25.45
CA SER A 404 58.15 -47.74 26.47
C SER A 404 57.41 -46.74 27.34
N GLY A 405 56.13 -46.96 27.50
CA GLY A 405 55.40 -46.40 28.63
C GLY A 405 54.26 -45.45 28.27
N GLY A 406 53.10 -45.99 28.35
CA GLY A 406 51.78 -45.52 28.25
C GLY A 406 51.39 -44.14 28.80
N GLY A 407 50.38 -43.64 28.27
CA GLY A 407 49.65 -42.49 28.83
C GLY A 407 48.88 -41.72 27.81
N ALA A 408 47.64 -42.02 27.67
CA ALA A 408 46.68 -41.30 26.89
C ALA A 408 46.57 -39.84 27.36
N GLY A 409 46.63 -38.93 26.40
CA GLY A 409 46.34 -37.51 26.62
C GLY A 409 45.86 -36.88 25.33
N ASN A 410 44.59 -37.03 25.03
CA ASN A 410 43.90 -36.42 23.94
C ASN A 410 43.65 -34.94 24.27
N ILE A 411 44.33 -34.04 23.61
CA ILE A 411 44.03 -32.62 23.71
C ILE A 411 43.17 -32.26 22.49
N GLY A 412 41.85 -32.34 22.68
CA GLY A 412 40.85 -31.83 21.76
C GLY A 412 40.87 -30.30 21.74
N VAL A 413 40.94 -29.77 20.55
CA VAL A 413 40.70 -28.37 20.27
C VAL A 413 39.24 -28.07 20.61
N GLY A 414 39.00 -27.30 21.65
CA GLY A 414 37.67 -26.88 22.10
C GLY A 414 37.06 -25.86 21.13
N SER A 415 36.05 -26.31 20.45
CA SER A 415 35.02 -25.41 19.89
C SER A 415 34.11 -24.97 21.03
N ALA A 416 33.95 -23.66 21.20
CA ALA A 416 33.04 -23.06 22.20
C ALA A 416 31.60 -23.47 21.92
N PRO A 417 30.82 -23.86 22.92
CA PRO A 417 29.41 -24.18 22.73
C PRO A 417 28.56 -22.90 22.70
N LEU A 418 27.58 -22.90 21.79
CA LEU A 418 26.45 -21.98 21.78
C LEU A 418 25.61 -22.19 23.06
N PRO A 419 24.96 -21.15 23.58
CA PRO A 419 24.12 -21.28 24.77
C PRO A 419 22.85 -22.08 24.45
N GLU A 420 22.59 -23.10 25.25
CA GLU A 420 21.39 -23.92 25.27
C GLU A 420 20.17 -23.08 25.68
N GLU A 421 19.11 -23.20 24.90
CA GLU A 421 17.75 -22.79 25.30
C GLU A 421 17.32 -23.69 26.48
N GLN A 422 17.05 -23.05 27.62
CA GLN A 422 16.43 -23.71 28.76
C GLN A 422 14.97 -24.03 28.46
N GLY A 423 14.68 -25.31 28.29
CA GLY A 423 13.33 -25.85 28.23
C GLY A 423 12.62 -25.66 29.58
N PHE A 424 11.47 -24.98 29.50
CA PHE A 424 10.53 -24.89 30.63
C PHE A 424 9.76 -26.22 30.71
N SER A 425 10.08 -27.03 31.72
CA SER A 425 9.29 -28.19 32.10
C SER A 425 8.02 -27.79 32.79
N GLY A 426 6.90 -28.32 32.29
CA GLY A 426 5.58 -28.10 32.84
C GLY A 426 5.42 -28.54 34.28
N THR A 427 4.77 -27.71 35.06
CA THR A 427 4.17 -28.06 36.33
C THR A 427 2.67 -28.04 36.18
N GLN A 428 2.05 -29.21 36.34
CA GLN A 428 0.62 -29.38 36.55
C GLN A 428 0.25 -28.67 37.85
N GLN A 429 -0.73 -27.76 37.79
CA GLN A 429 -1.48 -27.34 38.97
C GLN A 429 -2.98 -27.33 38.69
N GLN A 430 -3.60 -28.23 39.39
CA GLN A 430 -4.92 -28.31 39.95
C GLN A 430 -5.86 -27.12 39.79
N THR A 431 -7.04 -27.43 39.31
CA THR A 431 -8.25 -26.62 39.35
C THR A 431 -8.69 -26.45 40.82
N PRO A 432 -9.23 -25.29 41.19
CA PRO A 432 -10.28 -25.22 42.21
C PRO A 432 -11.60 -24.81 41.57
N ASP A 433 -12.60 -25.61 41.94
CA ASP A 433 -14.02 -25.34 41.86
C ASP A 433 -14.41 -24.05 42.60
N THR A 434 -15.38 -23.42 42.09
CA THR A 434 -16.53 -22.72 42.71
C THR A 434 -16.76 -21.32 42.15
N PRO A 435 -17.92 -21.05 41.54
CA PRO A 435 -18.33 -19.70 41.19
C PRO A 435 -18.98 -19.00 42.41
N PRO A 436 -18.80 -17.72 42.59
CA PRO A 436 -19.56 -16.98 43.57
C PRO A 436 -20.96 -16.59 43.04
N ASP A 437 -21.91 -16.87 43.89
CA ASP A 437 -23.26 -16.41 43.96
C ASP A 437 -23.34 -14.87 43.85
N LEU A 438 -24.14 -14.37 42.95
CA LEU A 438 -24.62 -12.99 42.93
C LEU A 438 -26.13 -12.99 43.00
N GLY A 439 -26.59 -12.98 44.25
CA GLY A 439 -27.94 -12.61 44.58
C GLY A 439 -28.23 -11.15 44.22
N GLY A 440 -29.40 -10.95 43.69
CA GLY A 440 -30.39 -9.92 43.86
C GLY A 440 -30.01 -8.45 43.62
N MET A 441 -30.70 -7.81 42.69
CA MET A 441 -31.58 -6.65 42.99
C MET A 441 -32.16 -6.10 41.67
N GLN A 442 -33.49 -6.11 41.67
CA GLN A 442 -34.44 -5.24 40.96
C GLN A 442 -34.32 -5.06 39.45
#